data_e2290e1254c11043b569f20f26e109b1
#
_entry.id   e2290e1254c11043b569f20f26e109b1
#
_cell.length_a   1.000
_cell.length_b   1.000
_cell.length_c   1.000
_cell.angle_alpha   90.00
_cell.angle_beta   90.00
_cell.angle_gamma   90.00
#
_symmetry.space_group_name_H-M   'P 1'
#
loop_
_entity.id
_entity.type
_entity.pdbx_description
1 polymer ?
#
loop_
_entity_poly.entity_id
_entity_poly.type
_entity_poly.pdbx_seq_one_letter_code
_entity_poly.pdbx_strand_id
1 'polypeptide(L)'
;MTLMLKTIFIALAGLAGTLLRYWLSGLVARRFGETFPWGTMVVNLLGCFLTGAVFYLSEERFLINPAARTVIMIGLLGGFTTFSSYGLQTFTLLRDGEFGLATLNLAVSNVCGLLMVWAGYVSSKAL
;
A
#
# COMPACT_ATOMS: atom_id res chain seq x y z
N MET A 1 -17.52 -11.21 -16.89
CA MET A 1 -16.08 -11.58 -17.02
C MET A 1 -15.93 -12.99 -16.47
N THR A 2 -15.35 -13.91 -17.24
CA THR A 2 -15.11 -15.29 -16.79
C THR A 2 -14.07 -15.31 -15.65
N LEU A 3 -14.11 -16.36 -14.81
CA LEU A 3 -13.17 -16.52 -13.68
C LEU A 3 -11.71 -16.50 -14.18
N MET A 4 -11.42 -17.18 -15.27
CA MET A 4 -10.09 -17.24 -15.86
C MET A 4 -9.58 -15.85 -16.28
N LEU A 5 -10.41 -15.07 -16.96
CA LEU A 5 -10.06 -13.72 -17.39
C LEU A 5 -9.82 -12.78 -16.19
N LYS A 6 -10.65 -12.88 -15.16
CA LYS A 6 -10.48 -12.14 -13.89
C LYS A 6 -9.14 -12.47 -13.23
N THR A 7 -8.77 -13.75 -13.17
CA THR A 7 -7.51 -14.22 -12.60
C THR A 7 -6.31 -13.65 -13.37
N ILE A 8 -6.37 -13.63 -14.71
CA ILE A 8 -5.33 -13.05 -15.56
C ILE A 8 -5.16 -11.54 -15.26
N PHE A 9 -6.25 -10.79 -15.18
CA PHE A 9 -6.17 -9.35 -14.86
C PHE A 9 -5.61 -9.10 -13.46
N ILE A 10 -5.98 -9.91 -12.45
CA ILE A 10 -5.41 -9.82 -11.10
C ILE A 10 -3.90 -10.08 -11.15
N ALA A 11 -3.46 -11.11 -11.88
CA ALA A 11 -2.03 -11.45 -12.01
C ALA A 11 -1.23 -10.32 -12.67
N LEU A 12 -1.73 -9.76 -13.78
CA LEU A 12 -1.08 -8.63 -14.47
C LEU A 12 -1.05 -7.37 -13.60
N ALA A 13 -2.15 -7.06 -12.92
CA ALA A 13 -2.21 -5.94 -11.98
C ALA A 13 -1.26 -6.15 -10.79
N GLY A 14 -1.14 -7.38 -10.28
CA GLY A 14 -0.20 -7.74 -9.21
C GLY A 14 1.25 -7.59 -9.65
N LEU A 15 1.58 -8.00 -10.87
CA LEU A 15 2.90 -7.77 -11.47
C LEU A 15 3.21 -6.26 -11.49
N ALA A 16 2.29 -5.44 -12.01
CA ALA A 16 2.47 -3.99 -12.05
C ALA A 16 2.65 -3.40 -10.65
N GLY A 17 1.80 -3.79 -9.69
CA GLY A 17 1.90 -3.34 -8.29
C GLY A 17 3.24 -3.69 -7.65
N THR A 18 3.72 -4.91 -7.85
CA THR A 18 5.02 -5.38 -7.32
C THR A 18 6.19 -4.59 -7.93
N LEU A 19 6.18 -4.32 -9.22
CA LEU A 19 7.22 -3.54 -9.89
C LEU A 19 7.20 -2.08 -9.42
N LEU A 20 6.02 -1.47 -9.31
CA LEU A 20 5.87 -0.11 -8.76
C LEU A 20 6.41 -0.02 -7.34
N ARG A 21 6.09 -1.00 -6.48
CA ARG A 21 6.65 -1.09 -5.13
C ARG A 21 8.17 -1.16 -5.15
N TYR A 22 8.73 -2.05 -5.95
CA TYR A 22 10.18 -2.23 -6.06
C TYR A 22 10.88 -0.92 -6.45
N TRP A 23 10.39 -0.24 -7.46
CA TRP A 23 10.99 1.01 -7.93
C TRP A 23 10.80 2.17 -6.94
N LEU A 24 9.58 2.36 -6.42
CA LEU A 24 9.30 3.46 -5.50
C LEU A 24 10.02 3.27 -4.17
N SER A 25 9.98 2.08 -3.57
CA SER A 25 10.70 1.83 -2.32
C SER A 25 12.20 1.98 -2.48
N GLY A 26 12.77 1.52 -3.59
CA GLY A 26 14.18 1.70 -3.92
C GLY A 26 14.56 3.15 -4.15
N LEU A 27 13.73 3.93 -4.84
CA LEU A 27 13.95 5.37 -5.03
C LEU A 27 13.96 6.12 -3.71
N VAL A 28 12.99 5.84 -2.84
CA VAL A 28 12.88 6.45 -1.50
C VAL A 28 14.08 6.06 -0.63
N ALA A 29 14.49 4.79 -0.63
CA ALA A 29 15.65 4.33 0.13
C ALA A 29 16.96 5.00 -0.31
N ARG A 30 17.16 5.16 -1.62
CA ARG A 30 18.32 5.91 -2.16
C ARG A 30 18.35 7.37 -1.71
N ARG A 31 17.17 7.99 -1.54
CA ARG A 31 17.06 9.41 -1.18
C ARG A 31 17.20 9.66 0.31
N PHE A 32 16.62 8.78 1.15
CA PHE A 32 16.52 8.97 2.61
C PHE A 32 17.40 8.02 3.43
N GLY A 33 18.07 7.06 2.78
CA GLY A 33 18.89 6.05 3.44
C GLY A 33 18.09 4.84 3.90
N GLU A 34 18.78 3.87 4.47
CA GLU A 34 18.24 2.55 4.85
C GLU A 34 18.19 2.34 6.38
N THR A 35 18.64 3.31 7.17
CA THR A 35 18.62 3.25 8.64
C THR A 35 17.20 3.07 9.19
N PHE A 36 16.24 3.68 8.51
CA PHE A 36 14.82 3.56 8.79
C PHE A 36 14.08 3.11 7.52
N PRO A 37 13.02 2.29 7.61
CA PRO A 37 12.36 1.71 6.44
C PRO A 37 11.43 2.69 5.68
N TRP A 38 11.99 3.83 5.25
CA TRP A 38 11.26 4.88 4.54
C TRP A 38 10.55 4.38 3.29
N GLY A 39 11.22 3.50 2.51
CA GLY A 39 10.67 2.98 1.26
C GLY A 39 9.38 2.19 1.48
N THR A 40 9.39 1.26 2.42
CA THR A 40 8.22 0.46 2.78
C THR A 40 7.11 1.33 3.36
N MET A 41 7.45 2.28 4.22
CA MET A 41 6.50 3.20 4.83
C MET A 41 5.78 4.03 3.77
N VAL A 42 6.50 4.69 2.87
CA VAL A 42 5.91 5.52 1.80
C VAL A 42 5.01 4.70 0.89
N VAL A 43 5.45 3.51 0.47
CA VAL A 43 4.66 2.60 -0.36
C VAL A 43 3.35 2.21 0.34
N ASN A 44 3.42 1.81 1.61
CA ASN A 44 2.24 1.39 2.36
C ASN A 44 1.28 2.56 2.62
N LEU A 45 1.79 3.73 2.99
CA LEU A 45 0.95 4.93 3.20
C LEU A 45 0.26 5.37 1.91
N LEU A 46 0.98 5.38 0.78
CA LEU A 46 0.38 5.68 -0.52
C LEU A 46 -0.67 4.64 -0.91
N GLY A 47 -0.37 3.35 -0.69
CA GLY A 47 -1.34 2.27 -0.92
C GLY A 47 -2.59 2.41 -0.07
N CYS A 48 -2.46 2.81 1.21
CA CYS A 48 -3.59 3.12 2.09
C CYS A 48 -4.46 4.25 1.54
N PHE A 49 -3.85 5.34 1.09
CA PHE A 49 -4.58 6.45 0.46
C PHE A 49 -5.36 6.00 -0.77
N LEU A 50 -4.70 5.27 -1.69
CA LEU A 50 -5.35 4.75 -2.89
C LEU A 50 -6.47 3.76 -2.57
N THR A 51 -6.30 2.94 -1.53
CA THR A 51 -7.34 2.02 -1.05
C THR A 51 -8.59 2.76 -0.61
N GLY A 52 -8.44 3.84 0.16
CA GLY A 52 -9.56 4.69 0.59
C GLY A 52 -10.27 5.36 -0.59
N ALA A 53 -9.53 5.85 -1.57
CA ALA A 53 -10.07 6.45 -2.78
C ALA A 53 -10.86 5.41 -3.61
N VAL A 54 -10.29 4.24 -3.87
CA VAL A 54 -10.95 3.16 -4.63
C VAL A 54 -12.20 2.68 -3.90
N PHE A 55 -12.15 2.59 -2.57
CA PHE A 55 -13.32 2.22 -1.78
C PHE A 55 -14.48 3.21 -1.99
N TYR A 56 -14.24 4.52 -1.87
CA TYR A 56 -15.26 5.54 -2.09
C TYR A 56 -15.85 5.49 -3.51
N LEU A 57 -14.97 5.44 -4.53
CA LEU A 57 -15.39 5.43 -5.94
C LEU A 57 -16.17 4.17 -6.32
N SER A 58 -15.93 3.05 -5.64
CA SER A 58 -16.63 1.78 -5.91
C SER A 58 -17.93 1.61 -5.12
N GLU A 59 -17.94 1.95 -3.84
CA GLU A 59 -19.08 1.66 -2.94
C GLU A 59 -20.09 2.82 -2.87
N GLU A 60 -19.61 4.07 -2.93
CA GLU A 60 -20.47 5.25 -2.76
C GLU A 60 -20.88 5.87 -4.10
N ARG A 61 -19.96 5.87 -5.07
CA ARG A 61 -20.18 6.50 -6.37
C ARG A 61 -20.52 5.49 -7.48
N PHE A 62 -20.31 4.19 -7.23
CA PHE A 62 -20.54 3.12 -8.22
C PHE A 62 -19.83 3.34 -9.57
N LEU A 63 -18.73 4.13 -9.57
CA LEU A 63 -17.95 4.42 -10.78
C LEU A 63 -17.01 3.27 -11.15
N ILE A 64 -16.66 2.43 -10.19
CA ILE A 64 -15.81 1.25 -10.39
C ILE A 64 -16.67 0.00 -10.16
N ASN A 65 -16.84 -0.80 -11.20
CA ASN A 65 -17.60 -2.03 -11.08
C ASN A 65 -16.89 -3.09 -10.19
N PRO A 66 -17.62 -4.08 -9.62
CA PRO A 66 -17.04 -5.04 -8.68
C PRO A 66 -15.86 -5.85 -9.23
N ALA A 67 -15.83 -6.13 -10.54
CA ALA A 67 -14.73 -6.86 -11.17
C ALA A 67 -13.46 -6.00 -11.24
N ALA A 68 -13.58 -4.76 -11.69
CA ALA A 68 -12.46 -3.81 -11.73
C ALA A 68 -11.95 -3.52 -10.31
N ARG A 69 -12.83 -3.34 -9.32
CA ARG A 69 -12.46 -3.19 -7.92
C ARG A 69 -11.59 -4.35 -7.43
N THR A 70 -12.00 -5.58 -7.72
CA THR A 70 -11.22 -6.77 -7.32
C THR A 70 -9.81 -6.75 -7.94
N VAL A 71 -9.70 -6.41 -9.22
CA VAL A 71 -8.40 -6.32 -9.91
C VAL A 71 -7.51 -5.23 -9.29
N ILE A 72 -8.08 -4.07 -8.99
CA ILE A 72 -7.33 -2.95 -8.39
C ILE A 72 -6.93 -3.29 -6.95
N MET A 73 -7.87 -3.72 -6.11
CA MET A 73 -7.62 -3.92 -4.68
C MET A 73 -6.73 -5.12 -4.41
N ILE A 74 -7.02 -6.27 -5.02
CA ILE A 74 -6.27 -7.51 -4.78
C ILE A 74 -5.02 -7.57 -5.65
N GLY A 75 -5.14 -7.24 -6.94
CA GLY A 75 -4.02 -7.28 -7.87
C GLY A 75 -3.06 -6.11 -7.62
N LEU A 76 -3.44 -4.92 -8.07
CA LEU A 76 -2.55 -3.76 -8.07
C LEU A 76 -2.10 -3.35 -6.66
N LEU A 77 -3.05 -3.03 -5.78
CA LEU A 77 -2.73 -2.55 -4.43
C LEU A 77 -2.21 -3.66 -3.53
N GLY A 78 -2.69 -4.91 -3.69
CA GLY A 78 -2.15 -6.07 -2.98
C GLY A 78 -0.70 -6.38 -3.36
N GLY A 79 -0.32 -6.21 -4.64
CA GLY A 79 1.07 -6.30 -5.10
C GLY A 79 1.93 -5.10 -4.68
N PHE A 80 1.33 -3.91 -4.63
CA PHE A 80 2.02 -2.66 -4.30
C PHE A 80 2.36 -2.53 -2.81
N THR A 81 1.45 -2.88 -1.90
CA THR A 81 1.66 -2.78 -0.44
C THR A 81 2.31 -4.05 0.12
N THR A 82 2.92 -3.94 1.32
CA THR A 82 3.57 -5.11 1.94
C THR A 82 3.57 -5.04 3.46
N PHE A 83 2.84 -5.96 4.08
CA PHE A 83 2.87 -6.13 5.53
C PHE A 83 4.09 -6.95 6.00
N SER A 84 4.51 -7.95 5.23
CA SER A 84 5.65 -8.81 5.58
C SER A 84 6.98 -8.04 5.63
N SER A 85 7.22 -7.13 4.69
CA SER A 85 8.41 -6.27 4.72
C SER A 85 8.39 -5.32 5.92
N TYR A 86 7.23 -4.71 6.21
CA TYR A 86 7.05 -3.89 7.41
C TYR A 86 7.33 -4.68 8.70
N GLY A 87 6.81 -5.92 8.82
CA GLY A 87 7.03 -6.78 9.96
C GLY A 87 8.51 -7.15 10.12
N LEU A 88 9.16 -7.58 9.03
CA LEU A 88 10.57 -7.95 9.06
C LEU A 88 11.48 -6.76 9.43
N GLN A 89 11.23 -5.60 8.86
CA GLN A 89 12.03 -4.39 9.14
C GLN A 89 11.84 -3.92 10.58
N THR A 90 10.62 -3.96 11.11
CA THR A 90 10.37 -3.66 12.53
C THR A 90 11.08 -4.65 13.45
N PHE A 91 11.02 -5.94 13.14
CA PHE A 91 11.74 -6.98 13.88
C PHE A 91 13.26 -6.75 13.84
N THR A 92 13.81 -6.40 12.69
CA THR A 92 15.23 -6.10 12.54
C THR A 92 15.66 -4.94 13.42
N LEU A 93 14.89 -3.85 13.44
CA LEU A 93 15.14 -2.70 14.34
C LEU A 93 15.12 -3.11 15.81
N LEU A 94 14.16 -3.95 16.23
CA LEU A 94 14.10 -4.48 17.60
C LEU A 94 15.30 -5.37 17.93
N ARG A 95 15.68 -6.26 17.03
CA ARG A 95 16.83 -7.16 17.19
C ARG A 95 18.15 -6.38 17.35
N ASP A 96 18.29 -5.30 16.60
CA ASP A 96 19.50 -4.46 16.59
C ASP A 96 19.49 -3.41 17.75
N GLY A 97 18.49 -3.46 18.64
CA GLY A 97 18.38 -2.56 19.80
C GLY A 97 17.83 -1.18 19.50
N GLU A 98 17.39 -0.94 18.25
CA GLU A 98 16.83 0.34 17.79
C GLU A 98 15.35 0.49 18.18
N PHE A 99 15.06 0.40 19.49
CA PHE A 99 13.68 0.39 20.02
C PHE A 99 12.89 1.65 19.66
N GLY A 100 13.56 2.83 19.64
CA GLY A 100 12.91 4.08 19.26
C GLY A 100 12.45 4.08 17.80
N LEU A 101 13.30 3.62 16.88
CA LEU A 101 12.96 3.52 15.46
C LEU A 101 11.91 2.44 15.20
N ALA A 102 11.97 1.32 15.92
CA ALA A 102 10.95 0.27 15.85
C ALA A 102 9.58 0.79 16.28
N THR A 103 9.52 1.49 17.43
CA THR A 103 8.28 2.11 17.93
C THR A 103 7.76 3.17 16.95
N LEU A 104 8.63 3.99 16.39
CA LEU A 104 8.27 4.99 15.37
C LEU A 104 7.67 4.31 14.14
N ASN A 105 8.29 3.24 13.63
CA ASN A 105 7.77 2.49 12.48
C ASN A 105 6.40 1.90 12.78
N LEU A 106 6.20 1.31 13.97
CA LEU A 106 4.90 0.78 14.40
C LEU A 106 3.84 1.88 14.47
N ALA A 107 4.15 2.97 15.18
CA ALA A 107 3.19 4.05 15.41
C ALA A 107 2.80 4.75 14.10
N VAL A 108 3.78 5.19 13.31
CA VAL A 108 3.53 5.93 12.07
C VAL A 108 2.85 5.04 11.04
N SER A 109 3.32 3.82 10.83
CA SER A 109 2.71 2.92 9.82
C SER A 109 1.25 2.62 10.14
N ASN A 110 0.90 2.40 11.41
CA ASN A 110 -0.49 2.07 11.78
C ASN A 110 -1.37 3.32 11.85
N VAL A 111 -0.96 4.36 12.56
CA VAL A 111 -1.79 5.57 12.73
C VAL A 111 -1.92 6.33 11.41
N CYS A 112 -0.80 6.64 10.78
CA CYS A 112 -0.83 7.36 9.49
C CYS A 112 -1.43 6.50 8.38
N GLY A 113 -1.26 5.17 8.41
CA GLY A 113 -1.92 4.26 7.47
C GLY A 113 -3.44 4.39 7.50
N LEU A 114 -4.05 4.34 8.69
CA LEU A 114 -5.49 4.53 8.86
C LEU A 114 -5.94 5.94 8.45
N LEU A 115 -5.17 6.98 8.82
CA LEU A 115 -5.45 8.35 8.41
C LEU A 115 -5.36 8.53 6.89
N MET A 116 -4.43 7.85 6.23
CA MET A 116 -4.31 7.88 4.76
C MET A 116 -5.47 7.20 4.06
N VAL A 117 -6.00 6.08 4.59
CA VAL A 117 -7.25 5.48 4.07
C VAL A 117 -8.39 6.49 4.18
N TRP A 118 -8.56 7.10 5.35
CA TRP A 118 -9.60 8.13 5.55
C TRP A 118 -9.39 9.33 4.63
N ALA A 119 -8.16 9.82 4.48
CA ALA A 119 -7.84 10.94 3.59
C ALA A 119 -8.17 10.61 2.12
N GLY A 120 -7.83 9.41 1.64
CA GLY A 120 -8.17 8.95 0.30
C GLY A 120 -9.69 8.88 0.08
N TYR A 121 -10.42 8.37 1.07
CA TYR A 121 -11.87 8.33 1.04
C TYR A 121 -12.49 9.75 0.97
N VAL A 122 -12.05 10.66 1.85
CA VAL A 122 -12.60 12.03 1.91
C VAL A 122 -12.22 12.84 0.68
N SER A 123 -10.98 12.76 0.21
CA SER A 123 -10.52 13.49 -0.98
C SER A 123 -11.33 13.12 -2.23
N SER A 124 -11.73 11.85 -2.32
CA SER A 124 -12.54 11.36 -3.45
C SER A 124 -13.99 11.86 -3.43
N LYS A 125 -14.47 12.43 -2.32
CA LYS A 125 -15.80 13.07 -2.27
C LYS A 125 -15.86 14.37 -3.10
N ALA A 126 -14.71 14.99 -3.35
CA ALA A 126 -14.61 16.21 -4.13
C ALA A 126 -14.66 15.96 -5.65
N LEU A 127 -14.58 14.70 -6.09
CA LEU A 127 -14.67 14.26 -7.49
C LEU A 127 -16.13 13.93 -7.86
#